data_81c3dc490cc0dc20aa684fd2dba32d67
#
_entry.id   81c3dc490cc0dc20aa684fd2dba32d67
#
_cell.length_a   1.000
_cell.length_b   1.000
_cell.length_c   1.000
_cell.angle_alpha   90.00
_cell.angle_beta   90.00
_cell.angle_gamma   90.00
#
_symmetry.space_group_name_H-M   'P 1'
#
loop_
_entity.id
_entity.type
_entity.pdbx_description
1 polymer ?
#
loop_
_entity_poly.entity_id
_entity_poly.type
_entity_poly.pdbx_seq_one_letter_code
_entity_poly.pdbx_strand_id
1 'polypeptide(L)'
;MRKYRFDEVRTSDDWWRWAHEAIVRELKAGPLYNGQPPYGYRGYVGDLTQRMMGFATLRQVRVKRNTCRVAPQVQNLTRECAQSSAFINEDEDDYCNAWEEETDLTRDLPSCQLAEFKYTTSEALDGAVITGNLDSYHGGGYVFNVKGKNSDLRSKLLTLHTQRWINNQTRAVILGERQS
;
A
#
# COMPACT_ATOMS: atom_id res chain seq x y z
N MET A 1 26.94 -1.07 1.30
CA MET A 1 25.70 -0.73 2.01
C MET A 1 24.88 -1.99 2.17
N ARG A 2 24.52 -2.44 3.38
CA ARG A 2 23.72 -3.64 3.59
C ARG A 2 22.31 -3.38 3.04
N LYS A 3 21.80 -4.26 2.16
CA LYS A 3 20.41 -4.18 1.69
C LYS A 3 19.47 -4.60 2.82
N TYR A 4 18.43 -3.82 3.05
CA TYR A 4 17.38 -4.17 4.01
C TYR A 4 16.49 -5.26 3.39
N ARG A 5 16.34 -6.39 4.08
CA ARG A 5 15.60 -7.54 3.57
C ARG A 5 14.17 -7.55 4.09
N PHE A 6 13.24 -8.12 3.32
CA PHE A 6 11.83 -8.21 3.71
C PHE A 6 11.61 -9.03 4.99
N ASP A 7 12.44 -10.05 5.23
CA ASP A 7 12.40 -10.87 6.44
C ASP A 7 12.85 -10.13 7.72
N GLU A 8 13.46 -8.96 7.58
CA GLU A 8 13.85 -8.07 8.68
C GLU A 8 12.73 -7.09 9.09
N VAL A 9 11.66 -6.97 8.29
CA VAL A 9 10.52 -6.08 8.56
C VAL A 9 9.72 -6.58 9.78
N ARG A 10 9.62 -5.76 10.82
CA ARG A 10 8.86 -6.04 12.06
C ARG A 10 7.84 -4.96 12.39
N THR A 11 8.13 -3.73 12.00
CA THR A 11 7.30 -2.55 12.29
C THR A 11 6.87 -1.86 11.00
N SER A 12 5.90 -0.93 11.10
CA SER A 12 5.52 -0.08 9.97
C SER A 12 6.68 0.77 9.46
N ASP A 13 7.56 1.25 10.35
CA ASP A 13 8.73 2.04 9.97
C ASP A 13 9.76 1.21 9.22
N ASP A 14 9.94 -0.06 9.62
CA ASP A 14 10.78 -1.01 8.90
C ASP A 14 10.21 -1.29 7.50
N TRP A 15 8.88 -1.42 7.40
CA TRP A 15 8.22 -1.60 6.11
C TRP A 15 8.47 -0.41 5.18
N TRP A 16 8.33 0.84 5.68
CA TRP A 16 8.60 2.02 4.88
C TRP A 16 10.07 2.11 4.46
N ARG A 17 11.00 1.79 5.36
CA ARG A 17 12.44 1.72 5.01
C ARG A 17 12.69 0.71 3.91
N TRP A 18 12.15 -0.50 4.05
CA TRP A 18 12.23 -1.53 3.02
C TRP A 18 11.61 -1.07 1.70
N ALA A 19 10.42 -0.47 1.71
CA ALA A 19 9.75 0.03 0.52
C ALA A 19 10.58 1.09 -0.22
N HIS A 20 11.16 2.05 0.48
CA HIS A 20 12.03 3.05 -0.11
C HIS A 20 13.31 2.48 -0.73
N GLU A 21 13.86 1.44 -0.14
CA GLU A 21 15.09 0.81 -0.62
C GLU A 21 14.82 -0.25 -1.70
N ALA A 22 13.91 -1.17 -1.45
CA ALA A 22 13.67 -2.33 -2.31
C ALA A 22 12.70 -2.01 -3.46
N ILE A 23 11.51 -1.45 -3.18
CA ILE A 23 10.50 -1.21 -4.23
C ILE A 23 11.05 -0.25 -5.28
N VAL A 24 11.67 0.85 -4.86
CA VAL A 24 12.19 1.86 -5.79
C VAL A 24 13.39 1.36 -6.60
N ARG A 25 14.23 0.50 -6.01
CA ARG A 25 15.47 0.06 -6.66
C ARG A 25 15.35 -1.25 -7.41
N GLU A 26 14.59 -2.20 -6.83
CA GLU A 26 14.62 -3.58 -7.32
C GLU A 26 13.47 -3.88 -8.30
N LEU A 27 12.36 -3.12 -8.28
CA LEU A 27 11.26 -3.33 -9.22
C LEU A 27 11.54 -2.84 -10.65
N LYS A 28 12.62 -2.09 -10.85
CA LYS A 28 13.03 -1.62 -12.19
C LYS A 28 14.52 -1.67 -12.32
N ALA A 29 14.99 -2.18 -13.46
CA ALA A 29 16.39 -2.13 -13.83
C ALA A 29 16.90 -0.68 -13.78
N GLY A 30 17.87 -0.45 -12.91
CA GLY A 30 18.56 0.84 -12.77
C GLY A 30 19.58 1.06 -13.88
N PRO A 31 20.23 2.24 -13.89
CA PRO A 31 21.32 2.51 -14.82
C PRO A 31 22.48 1.53 -14.58
N LEU A 32 23.18 1.19 -15.63
CA LEU A 32 24.39 0.39 -15.56
C LEU A 32 25.50 1.10 -14.74
N TYR A 33 26.57 0.39 -14.39
CA TYR A 33 27.67 0.94 -13.59
C TYR A 33 28.33 2.20 -14.22
N ASN A 34 28.22 2.37 -15.54
CA ASN A 34 28.70 3.52 -16.28
C ASN A 34 27.67 4.66 -16.39
N GLY A 35 26.54 4.56 -15.68
CA GLY A 35 25.45 5.54 -15.68
C GLY A 35 24.54 5.52 -16.92
N GLN A 36 24.83 4.63 -17.89
CA GLN A 36 23.97 4.51 -19.07
C GLN A 36 22.66 3.76 -18.79
N PRO A 37 21.56 4.11 -19.49
CA PRO A 37 20.33 3.35 -19.36
C PRO A 37 20.53 1.91 -19.84
N PRO A 38 19.85 0.94 -19.21
CA PRO A 38 19.96 -0.47 -19.56
C PRO A 38 19.22 -0.73 -20.89
N TYR A 39 19.87 -0.47 -22.00
CA TYR A 39 19.31 -0.74 -23.33
C TYR A 39 18.95 -2.22 -23.48
N GLY A 40 17.72 -2.49 -23.93
CA GLY A 40 17.21 -3.86 -24.07
C GLY A 40 16.60 -4.44 -22.77
N TYR A 41 16.82 -3.82 -21.60
CA TYR A 41 16.30 -4.28 -20.32
C TYR A 41 15.15 -3.41 -19.78
N ARG A 42 14.46 -2.68 -20.67
CA ARG A 42 13.25 -1.94 -20.27
C ARG A 42 12.17 -2.89 -19.76
N GLY A 43 11.66 -2.61 -18.56
CA GLY A 43 10.67 -3.45 -17.89
C GLY A 43 11.27 -4.64 -17.14
N TYR A 44 12.57 -4.84 -17.17
CA TYR A 44 13.21 -5.84 -16.32
C TYR A 44 13.28 -5.38 -14.86
N VAL A 45 13.19 -6.34 -13.96
CA VAL A 45 13.43 -6.16 -12.53
C VAL A 45 14.91 -5.88 -12.30
N GLY A 46 15.27 -5.33 -11.15
CA GLY A 46 16.64 -4.89 -10.87
C GLY A 46 17.72 -5.98 -10.93
N ASP A 47 17.34 -7.25 -10.82
CA ASP A 47 18.22 -8.40 -11.00
C ASP A 47 18.45 -8.80 -12.48
N LEU A 48 17.74 -8.17 -13.41
CA LEU A 48 17.80 -8.42 -14.86
C LEU A 48 17.41 -9.86 -15.29
N THR A 49 16.84 -10.65 -14.41
CA THR A 49 16.44 -12.05 -14.71
C THR A 49 14.99 -12.15 -15.17
N GLN A 50 14.13 -11.25 -14.70
CA GLN A 50 12.70 -11.26 -14.96
C GLN A 50 12.24 -9.95 -15.57
N ARG A 51 11.26 -10.04 -16.46
CA ARG A 51 10.60 -8.88 -17.06
C ARG A 51 9.19 -8.75 -16.51
N MET A 52 8.87 -7.56 -15.99
CA MET A 52 7.51 -7.21 -15.59
C MET A 52 6.68 -6.89 -16.84
N MET A 53 5.58 -7.59 -17.03
CA MET A 53 4.70 -7.42 -18.21
C MET A 53 3.67 -6.30 -18.03
N GLY A 54 3.60 -5.73 -16.83
CA GLY A 54 2.72 -4.62 -16.48
C GLY A 54 3.42 -3.65 -15.53
N PHE A 55 2.80 -3.42 -14.40
CA PHE A 55 3.36 -2.60 -13.33
C PHE A 55 3.02 -3.20 -11.96
N ALA A 56 3.88 -2.94 -10.99
CA ALA A 56 3.61 -3.36 -9.63
C ALA A 56 2.56 -2.47 -8.97
N THR A 57 1.76 -3.08 -8.12
CA THR A 57 0.76 -2.41 -7.29
C THR A 57 0.96 -2.77 -5.83
N LEU A 58 0.83 -1.80 -4.95
CA LEU A 58 0.67 -2.03 -3.52
C LEU A 58 -0.81 -1.86 -3.21
N ARG A 59 -1.43 -2.93 -2.75
CA ARG A 59 -2.82 -2.95 -2.33
C ARG A 59 -2.89 -3.08 -0.82
N GLN A 60 -3.53 -2.13 -0.18
CA GLN A 60 -3.76 -2.14 1.25
C GLN A 60 -5.18 -2.58 1.56
N VAL A 61 -5.33 -3.53 2.47
CA VAL A 61 -6.59 -3.94 3.05
C VAL A 61 -6.69 -3.38 4.47
N ARG A 62 -7.82 -2.75 4.78
CA ARG A 62 -8.09 -2.07 6.05
C ARG A 62 -9.35 -2.62 6.70
N VAL A 63 -9.46 -2.38 8.01
CA VAL A 63 -10.68 -2.66 8.78
C VAL A 63 -11.32 -1.37 9.25
N LYS A 64 -12.65 -1.37 9.31
CA LYS A 64 -13.44 -0.25 9.85
C LYS A 64 -13.06 0.04 11.30
N ARG A 65 -13.08 1.34 11.65
CA ARG A 65 -12.86 1.81 13.03
C ARG A 65 -14.02 1.41 13.93
N ASN A 66 -13.75 1.25 15.21
CA ASN A 66 -14.75 1.07 16.27
C ASN A 66 -15.71 -0.12 16.04
N THR A 67 -15.25 -1.18 15.41
CA THR A 67 -16.04 -2.38 15.10
C THR A 67 -16.06 -3.40 16.24
N CYS A 68 -15.20 -3.30 17.24
CA CYS A 68 -15.18 -4.23 18.35
C CYS A 68 -16.04 -3.79 19.53
N ARG A 69 -16.60 -4.77 20.25
CA ARG A 69 -17.32 -4.54 21.50
C ARG A 69 -16.34 -4.41 22.66
N VAL A 70 -16.22 -3.20 23.18
CA VAL A 70 -15.41 -2.93 24.36
C VAL A 70 -16.27 -3.04 25.60
N ALA A 71 -15.79 -3.74 26.63
CA ALA A 71 -16.49 -3.81 27.90
C ALA A 71 -16.68 -2.41 28.51
N PRO A 72 -17.85 -2.08 29.09
CA PRO A 72 -18.14 -0.73 29.59
C PRO A 72 -17.09 -0.18 30.57
N GLN A 73 -16.43 -1.08 31.33
CA GLN A 73 -15.44 -0.70 32.32
C GLN A 73 -14.15 -0.13 31.73
N VAL A 74 -13.82 -0.51 30.47
CA VAL A 74 -12.57 -0.10 29.78
C VAL A 74 -12.83 0.81 28.58
N GLN A 75 -14.10 1.16 28.34
CA GLN A 75 -14.49 1.99 27.18
C GLN A 75 -13.82 3.36 27.18
N ASN A 76 -13.59 3.93 28.38
CA ASN A 76 -12.90 5.21 28.53
C ASN A 76 -11.39 5.14 28.34
N LEU A 77 -10.81 3.94 28.38
CA LEU A 77 -9.37 3.70 28.22
C LEU A 77 -8.99 3.38 26.78
N THR A 78 -9.92 2.86 25.99
CA THR A 78 -9.71 2.47 24.60
C THR A 78 -10.39 3.47 23.67
N ARG A 79 -9.61 4.38 23.10
CA ARG A 79 -10.13 5.41 22.17
C ARG A 79 -10.43 4.84 20.78
N GLU A 80 -9.73 3.79 20.37
CA GLU A 80 -9.89 3.16 19.07
C GLU A 80 -9.85 1.65 19.23
N CYS A 81 -10.85 0.99 18.71
CA CYS A 81 -10.95 -0.45 18.71
C CYS A 81 -11.31 -0.95 17.31
N ALA A 82 -10.51 -1.82 16.73
CA ALA A 82 -10.77 -2.43 15.44
C ALA A 82 -10.62 -3.96 15.55
N GLN A 83 -11.54 -4.69 14.92
CA GLN A 83 -11.45 -6.15 14.87
C GLN A 83 -10.21 -6.61 14.10
N SER A 84 -9.71 -7.80 14.44
CA SER A 84 -8.54 -8.38 13.76
C SER A 84 -8.87 -8.85 12.36
N SER A 85 -10.08 -9.39 12.12
CA SER A 85 -10.45 -9.95 10.83
C SER A 85 -10.79 -8.86 9.81
N ALA A 86 -10.03 -8.82 8.72
CA ALA A 86 -10.28 -7.97 7.58
C ALA A 86 -11.44 -8.51 6.71
N PHE A 87 -11.63 -9.82 6.66
CA PHE A 87 -12.61 -10.44 5.78
C PHE A 87 -14.07 -10.06 6.11
N ILE A 88 -14.38 -9.85 7.40
CA ILE A 88 -15.74 -9.54 7.85
C ILE A 88 -15.96 -8.03 7.97
N ASN A 89 -14.91 -7.28 8.28
CA ASN A 89 -15.00 -5.86 8.64
C ASN A 89 -14.11 -4.99 7.74
N GLU A 90 -14.01 -5.35 6.47
CA GLU A 90 -13.26 -4.56 5.50
C GLU A 90 -13.80 -3.14 5.41
N ASP A 91 -12.88 -2.20 5.35
CA ASP A 91 -13.16 -0.79 5.17
C ASP A 91 -13.21 -0.50 3.67
N GLU A 92 -14.38 -0.09 3.19
CA GLU A 92 -14.66 0.20 1.78
C GLU A 92 -15.02 1.67 1.56
N ASP A 93 -14.84 2.50 2.57
CA ASP A 93 -15.20 3.92 2.51
C ASP A 93 -14.11 4.73 1.79
N ASP A 94 -14.50 5.82 1.15
CA ASP A 94 -13.59 6.77 0.53
C ASP A 94 -13.10 7.80 1.55
N TYR A 95 -11.81 8.12 1.48
CA TYR A 95 -11.16 9.06 2.38
C TYR A 95 -10.43 10.17 1.64
N CYS A 96 -10.24 11.28 2.35
CA CYS A 96 -9.26 12.29 2.02
C CYS A 96 -7.86 11.89 2.51
N ASN A 97 -6.86 12.73 2.26
CA ASN A 97 -5.51 12.51 2.74
C ASN A 97 -5.46 12.24 4.25
N ALA A 98 -4.50 11.43 4.67
CA ALA A 98 -4.32 11.06 6.07
C ALA A 98 -5.53 10.36 6.72
N TRP A 99 -6.40 9.75 5.90
CA TRP A 99 -7.60 9.02 6.33
C TRP A 99 -8.66 9.89 7.01
N GLU A 100 -8.74 11.16 6.61
CA GLU A 100 -9.84 12.02 6.98
C GLU A 100 -11.11 11.61 6.23
N GLU A 101 -12.25 11.64 6.91
CA GLU A 101 -13.53 11.28 6.31
C GLU A 101 -13.89 12.26 5.18
N GLU A 102 -14.30 11.71 4.04
CA GLU A 102 -14.79 12.51 2.94
C GLU A 102 -16.19 13.03 3.26
N THR A 103 -16.37 14.33 3.14
CA THR A 103 -17.69 14.99 3.26
C THR A 103 -18.03 15.70 1.94
N ASP A 104 -19.31 16.01 1.74
CA ASP A 104 -19.71 16.74 0.52
C ASP A 104 -19.00 18.10 0.36
N LEU A 105 -18.56 18.70 1.46
CA LEU A 105 -17.82 19.97 1.46
C LEU A 105 -16.32 19.79 1.15
N THR A 106 -15.76 18.61 1.41
CA THR A 106 -14.31 18.35 1.25
C THR A 106 -13.97 17.58 -0.01
N ARG A 107 -14.96 16.96 -0.65
CA ARG A 107 -14.77 16.10 -1.85
C ARG A 107 -13.99 16.78 -2.97
N ASP A 108 -14.24 18.05 -3.25
CA ASP A 108 -13.60 18.78 -4.34
C ASP A 108 -12.25 19.40 -3.94
N LEU A 109 -11.84 19.27 -2.68
CA LEU A 109 -10.54 19.78 -2.24
C LEU A 109 -9.39 18.93 -2.78
N PRO A 110 -8.24 19.54 -3.12
CA PRO A 110 -7.06 18.81 -3.56
C PRO A 110 -6.59 17.73 -2.56
N SER A 111 -6.87 17.94 -1.28
CA SER A 111 -6.58 16.96 -0.23
C SER A 111 -7.43 15.69 -0.30
N CYS A 112 -8.55 15.70 -1.01
CA CYS A 112 -9.44 14.54 -1.18
C CYS A 112 -9.35 13.88 -2.56
N GLN A 113 -8.43 14.32 -3.42
CA GLN A 113 -8.32 13.81 -4.79
C GLN A 113 -7.25 12.72 -4.97
N LEU A 114 -6.52 12.34 -3.92
CA LEU A 114 -5.52 11.27 -4.02
C LEU A 114 -6.21 9.90 -4.14
N ALA A 115 -6.01 9.27 -5.28
CA ALA A 115 -6.59 7.97 -5.60
C ALA A 115 -6.16 6.86 -4.63
N GLU A 116 -5.01 7.02 -3.97
CA GLU A 116 -4.45 6.08 -3.01
C GLU A 116 -5.25 5.98 -1.70
N PHE A 117 -6.16 6.92 -1.46
CA PHE A 117 -7.09 6.93 -0.31
C PHE A 117 -8.54 6.64 -0.73
N LYS A 118 -8.77 6.27 -1.98
CA LYS A 118 -10.07 5.84 -2.49
C LYS A 118 -10.14 4.33 -2.58
N TYR A 119 -11.27 3.78 -2.15
CA TYR A 119 -11.49 2.33 -2.23
C TYR A 119 -11.67 1.89 -3.69
N THR A 120 -11.00 0.84 -4.06
CA THR A 120 -11.13 0.22 -5.38
C THR A 120 -11.67 -1.19 -5.21
N THR A 121 -12.78 -1.49 -5.87
CA THR A 121 -13.45 -2.79 -5.75
C THR A 121 -12.61 -3.92 -6.34
N SER A 122 -12.89 -5.15 -5.92
CA SER A 122 -12.23 -6.34 -6.45
C SER A 122 -12.46 -6.52 -7.97
N GLU A 123 -13.63 -6.15 -8.47
CA GLU A 123 -13.95 -6.18 -9.90
C GLU A 123 -13.08 -5.21 -10.70
N ALA A 124 -12.93 -3.97 -10.19
CA ALA A 124 -12.10 -2.96 -10.85
C ALA A 124 -10.60 -3.32 -10.83
N LEU A 125 -10.17 -4.12 -9.85
CA LEU A 125 -8.79 -4.59 -9.73
C LEU A 125 -8.52 -5.92 -10.42
N ASP A 126 -9.56 -6.63 -10.85
CA ASP A 126 -9.49 -8.04 -11.25
C ASP A 126 -8.79 -8.88 -10.15
N GLY A 127 -9.13 -8.53 -8.91
CA GLY A 127 -8.47 -9.02 -7.72
C GLY A 127 -9.15 -10.25 -7.13
N ALA A 128 -8.41 -11.33 -6.96
CA ALA A 128 -8.88 -12.52 -6.25
C ALA A 128 -8.74 -12.39 -4.73
N VAL A 129 -9.53 -13.17 -4.00
CA VAL A 129 -9.36 -13.36 -2.56
C VAL A 129 -8.02 -14.03 -2.29
N ILE A 130 -7.27 -13.50 -1.35
CA ILE A 130 -5.97 -14.03 -0.92
C ILE A 130 -6.10 -14.55 0.50
N THR A 131 -5.78 -15.83 0.71
CA THR A 131 -5.72 -16.42 2.04
C THR A 131 -4.27 -16.44 2.53
N GLY A 132 -4.02 -15.71 3.61
CA GLY A 132 -2.75 -15.67 4.31
C GLY A 132 -2.74 -16.59 5.54
N ASN A 133 -1.65 -16.56 6.30
CA ASN A 133 -1.52 -17.35 7.53
C ASN A 133 -2.41 -16.84 8.68
N LEU A 134 -2.76 -15.56 8.66
CA LEU A 134 -3.50 -14.91 9.75
C LEU A 134 -4.98 -14.72 9.43
N ASP A 135 -5.31 -14.41 8.17
CA ASP A 135 -6.68 -14.13 7.74
C ASP A 135 -6.81 -14.28 6.22
N SER A 136 -8.05 -14.17 5.73
CA SER A 136 -8.35 -14.02 4.29
C SER A 136 -8.67 -12.57 3.98
N TYR A 137 -8.28 -12.11 2.79
CA TYR A 137 -8.39 -10.72 2.34
C TYR A 137 -9.13 -10.68 1.02
N HIS A 138 -10.14 -9.82 0.91
CA HIS A 138 -10.86 -9.61 -0.34
C HIS A 138 -9.95 -9.06 -1.45
N GLY A 139 -10.42 -9.14 -2.70
CA GLY A 139 -9.68 -8.65 -3.86
C GLY A 139 -9.62 -7.12 -3.99
N GLY A 140 -10.50 -6.38 -3.29
CA GLY A 140 -10.53 -4.93 -3.24
C GLY A 140 -9.49 -4.30 -2.32
N GLY A 141 -9.53 -2.97 -2.18
CA GLY A 141 -8.70 -2.22 -1.25
C GLY A 141 -8.20 -0.89 -1.80
N TYR A 142 -7.30 -0.27 -1.06
CA TYR A 142 -6.68 1.01 -1.42
C TYR A 142 -5.38 0.77 -2.17
N VAL A 143 -5.24 1.35 -3.36
CA VAL A 143 -4.20 0.94 -4.32
C VAL A 143 -3.22 2.06 -4.62
N PHE A 144 -1.95 1.77 -4.45
CA PHE A 144 -0.86 2.58 -4.96
C PHE A 144 -0.17 1.90 -6.14
N ASN A 145 -0.22 2.54 -7.29
CA ASN A 145 0.41 2.04 -8.52
C ASN A 145 1.87 2.45 -8.60
N VAL A 146 2.77 1.47 -8.65
CA VAL A 146 4.22 1.69 -8.75
C VAL A 146 4.59 1.96 -10.21
N LYS A 147 4.19 3.13 -10.70
CA LYS A 147 4.44 3.62 -12.08
C LYS A 147 5.34 4.85 -12.07
N GLY A 148 6.06 5.07 -13.19
CA GLY A 148 6.84 6.29 -13.39
C GLY A 148 8.34 6.13 -13.11
N LYS A 149 9.04 7.25 -12.98
CA LYS A 149 10.48 7.29 -12.70
C LYS A 149 10.75 6.99 -11.23
N ASN A 150 11.95 6.48 -10.91
CA ASN A 150 12.33 6.17 -9.54
C ASN A 150 12.31 7.40 -8.61
N SER A 151 12.62 8.60 -9.14
CA SER A 151 12.50 9.87 -8.38
C SER A 151 11.07 10.14 -7.94
N ASP A 152 10.13 9.99 -8.88
CA ASP A 152 8.71 10.29 -8.65
C ASP A 152 8.07 9.27 -7.72
N LEU A 153 8.47 7.99 -7.86
CA LEU A 153 8.05 6.92 -6.95
C LEU A 153 8.53 7.17 -5.52
N ARG A 154 9.78 7.62 -5.38
CA ARG A 154 10.33 7.96 -4.05
C ARG A 154 9.57 9.10 -3.40
N SER A 155 9.27 10.16 -4.14
CA SER A 155 8.47 11.29 -3.65
C SER A 155 7.07 10.86 -3.25
N LYS A 156 6.40 10.05 -4.07
CA LYS A 156 5.06 9.53 -3.77
C LYS A 156 5.05 8.63 -2.53
N LEU A 157 6.00 7.70 -2.42
CA LEU A 157 6.12 6.85 -1.22
C LEU A 157 6.37 7.68 0.04
N LEU A 158 7.19 8.75 -0.06
CA LEU A 158 7.41 9.66 1.06
C LEU A 158 6.13 10.40 1.45
N THR A 159 5.33 10.84 0.48
CA THR A 159 4.02 11.46 0.72
C THR A 159 3.08 10.49 1.43
N LEU A 160 2.97 9.25 0.96
CA LEU A 160 2.14 8.22 1.60
C LEU A 160 2.60 7.91 3.03
N HIS A 161 3.91 7.85 3.26
CA HIS A 161 4.49 7.67 4.59
C HIS A 161 4.12 8.83 5.52
N THR A 162 4.31 10.07 5.08
CA THR A 162 3.97 11.28 5.85
C THR A 162 2.48 11.34 6.18
N GLN A 163 1.63 10.89 5.27
CA GLN A 163 0.17 10.83 5.45
C GLN A 163 -0.30 9.57 6.17
N ARG A 164 0.61 8.76 6.72
CA ARG A 164 0.30 7.54 7.48
C ARG A 164 -0.61 6.59 6.72
N TRP A 165 -0.30 6.37 5.43
CA TRP A 165 -1.08 5.45 4.60
C TRP A 165 -1.17 4.06 5.23
N ILE A 166 -0.11 3.57 5.88
CA ILE A 166 -0.14 2.40 6.76
C ILE A 166 -0.33 2.88 8.20
N ASN A 167 -1.37 2.39 8.85
CA ASN A 167 -1.72 2.74 10.23
C ASN A 167 -2.34 1.54 10.98
N ASN A 168 -2.92 1.79 12.16
CA ASN A 168 -3.48 0.75 13.03
C ASN A 168 -4.67 -0.01 12.42
N GLN A 169 -5.37 0.54 11.44
CA GLN A 169 -6.45 -0.14 10.73
C GLN A 169 -5.95 -1.01 9.59
N THR A 170 -4.71 -0.85 9.14
CA THR A 170 -4.11 -1.69 8.09
C THR A 170 -3.95 -3.12 8.58
N ARG A 171 -4.45 -4.09 7.81
CA ARG A 171 -4.32 -5.52 8.11
C ARG A 171 -3.36 -6.22 7.18
N ALA A 172 -3.33 -5.83 5.93
CA ALA A 172 -2.39 -6.36 4.95
C ALA A 172 -1.96 -5.28 3.96
N VAL A 173 -0.73 -5.38 3.50
CA VAL A 173 -0.22 -4.68 2.31
C VAL A 173 0.29 -5.75 1.36
N ILE A 174 -0.33 -5.85 0.20
CA ILE A 174 -0.09 -6.89 -0.78
C ILE A 174 0.62 -6.26 -1.97
N LEU A 175 1.79 -6.78 -2.30
CA LEU A 175 2.51 -6.42 -3.52
C LEU A 175 2.10 -7.38 -4.62
N GLY A 176 1.54 -6.86 -5.68
CA GLY A 176 1.11 -7.63 -6.85
C GLY A 176 1.58 -7.00 -8.16
N GLU A 177 1.42 -7.75 -9.25
CA GLU A 177 1.59 -7.26 -10.61
C GLU A 177 0.22 -7.08 -11.24
N ARG A 178 0.05 -5.98 -11.96
CA ARG A 178 -1.15 -5.72 -12.76
C ARG A 178 -0.76 -5.56 -14.21
N GLN A 179 -1.45 -6.29 -15.09
CA GLN A 179 -1.33 -6.10 -16.53
C GLN A 179 -1.93 -4.76 -16.93
N SER A 180 -1.31 -4.12 -17.91
CA SER A 180 -1.74 -2.80 -18.42
C SER A 180 -2.76 -2.94 -19.52
#